data_30c4f589086a78db9e4e801257179421
#
_entry.id   30c4f589086a78db9e4e801257179421
#
_cell.length_a   1.000
_cell.length_b   1.000
_cell.length_c   1.000
_cell.angle_alpha   90.00
_cell.angle_beta   90.00
_cell.angle_gamma   90.00
#
_symmetry.space_group_name_H-M   'P 1'
#
loop_
_entity.id
_entity.type
_entity.pdbx_description
1 polymer ?
#
loop_
_entity_poly.entity_id
_entity_poly.type
_entity_poly.pdbx_seq_one_letter_code
_entity_poly.pdbx_strand_id
1 'polypeptide(L)'
;MSRYLLSIYQPDGDPPPPHLLEPVMRNINALVQDAKAAGVWVFNGGLHPPGTATVVRYKGGDALVTDGPFAEGKEHVGGFLVIDVPDLDAALDWGRKLARALTLPGHEDLGGLPVEVRPFQH
;
A
#
# COMPACT_ATOMS: atom_id res chain seq x y z
N MET A 1 6.73 -12.81 -17.33
CA MET A 1 6.50 -12.26 -15.99
C MET A 1 5.66 -11.01 -16.12
N SER A 2 4.74 -10.82 -15.21
CA SER A 2 3.86 -9.66 -15.22
C SER A 2 4.01 -8.88 -13.92
N ARG A 3 3.89 -7.56 -14.02
CA ARG A 3 3.99 -6.70 -12.85
C ARG A 3 2.62 -6.42 -12.27
N TYR A 4 2.57 -6.39 -10.95
CA TYR A 4 1.37 -6.09 -10.18
C TYR A 4 1.66 -5.04 -9.13
N LEU A 5 0.68 -4.15 -8.94
CA LEU A 5 0.70 -3.15 -7.87
C LEU A 5 -0.18 -3.65 -6.73
N LEU A 6 0.41 -3.78 -5.56
CA LEU A 6 -0.31 -4.10 -4.33
C LEU A 6 -0.42 -2.82 -3.52
N SER A 7 -1.64 -2.26 -3.47
CA SER A 7 -1.89 -0.98 -2.79
C SER A 7 -2.49 -1.23 -1.42
N ILE A 8 -1.96 -0.56 -0.42
CA ILE A 8 -2.43 -0.65 0.97
C ILE A 8 -3.32 0.56 1.22
N TYR A 9 -4.58 0.31 1.58
CA TYR A 9 -5.52 1.38 1.91
C TYR A 9 -5.58 1.58 3.41
N GLN A 10 -5.43 2.83 3.83
CA GLN A 10 -5.47 3.21 5.24
C GLN A 10 -6.64 4.15 5.49
N PRO A 11 -7.33 4.01 6.64
CA PRO A 11 -8.38 4.94 7.01
C PRO A 11 -7.81 6.30 7.38
N ASP A 12 -8.67 7.33 7.29
CA ASP A 12 -8.34 8.65 7.83
C ASP A 12 -8.24 8.57 9.34
N GLY A 13 -7.49 9.49 9.91
CA GLY A 13 -7.34 9.63 11.35
C GLY A 13 -5.94 9.34 11.83
N ASP A 14 -5.80 9.29 13.14
CA ASP A 14 -4.51 9.08 13.76
C ASP A 14 -4.02 7.66 13.57
N PRO A 15 -2.71 7.45 13.35
CA PRO A 15 -2.15 6.11 13.25
C PRO A 15 -2.27 5.38 14.59
N PRO A 16 -2.22 4.04 14.58
CA PRO A 16 -2.15 3.26 15.81
C PRO A 16 -0.96 3.66 16.66
N PRO A 17 -1.01 3.42 17.97
CA PRO A 17 0.14 3.69 18.85
C PRO A 17 1.40 2.94 18.37
N PRO A 18 2.60 3.48 18.64
CA PRO A 18 3.85 2.86 18.19
C PRO A 18 4.03 1.41 18.61
N HIS A 19 3.54 1.03 19.79
CA HIS A 19 3.69 -0.36 20.26
C HIS A 19 2.87 -1.36 19.46
N LEU A 20 1.80 -0.92 18.78
CA LEU A 20 1.03 -1.75 17.86
C LEU A 20 1.57 -1.67 16.44
N LEU A 21 2.06 -0.51 16.05
CA LEU A 21 2.55 -0.27 14.69
C LEU A 21 3.91 -0.92 14.43
N GLU A 22 4.79 -0.93 15.42
CA GLU A 22 6.14 -1.45 15.28
C GLU A 22 6.20 -2.91 14.83
N PRO A 23 5.41 -3.84 15.43
CA PRO A 23 5.38 -5.22 14.93
C PRO A 23 4.90 -5.33 13.49
N VAL A 24 3.94 -4.50 13.09
CA VAL A 24 3.43 -4.46 11.70
C VAL A 24 4.54 -4.03 10.76
N MET A 25 5.28 -2.99 11.10
CA MET A 25 6.40 -2.52 10.29
C MET A 25 7.48 -3.59 10.14
N ARG A 26 7.78 -4.33 11.21
CA ARG A 26 8.73 -5.45 11.14
C ARG A 26 8.23 -6.55 10.21
N ASN A 27 6.93 -6.86 10.26
CA ASN A 27 6.33 -7.87 9.38
C ASN A 27 6.40 -7.44 7.92
N ILE A 28 6.15 -6.18 7.63
CA ILE A 28 6.25 -5.64 6.27
C ILE A 28 7.69 -5.72 5.77
N ASN A 29 8.65 -5.33 6.60
CA ASN A 29 10.06 -5.38 6.24
C ASN A 29 10.52 -6.81 5.96
N ALA A 30 10.07 -7.78 6.78
CA ALA A 30 10.38 -9.19 6.56
C ALA A 30 9.80 -9.69 5.23
N LEU A 31 8.56 -9.30 4.92
CA LEU A 31 7.92 -9.66 3.65
C LEU A 31 8.68 -9.09 2.46
N VAL A 32 9.13 -7.84 2.56
CA VAL A 32 9.92 -7.20 1.50
C VAL A 32 11.23 -7.96 1.29
N GLN A 33 11.89 -8.39 2.37
CA GLN A 33 13.11 -9.20 2.25
C GLN A 33 12.83 -10.56 1.60
N ASP A 34 11.69 -11.18 1.93
CA ASP A 34 11.27 -12.43 1.29
C ASP A 34 11.03 -12.24 -0.21
N ALA A 35 10.39 -11.13 -0.59
CA ALA A 35 10.14 -10.81 -2.00
C ALA A 35 11.45 -10.58 -2.76
N LYS A 36 12.41 -9.92 -2.14
CA LYS A 36 13.75 -9.74 -2.72
C LYS A 36 14.46 -11.07 -2.88
N ALA A 37 14.41 -11.93 -1.87
CA ALA A 37 15.03 -13.26 -1.92
C ALA A 37 14.39 -14.14 -2.99
N ALA A 38 13.08 -14.02 -3.20
CA ALA A 38 12.37 -14.75 -4.23
C ALA A 38 12.57 -14.19 -5.64
N GLY A 39 13.22 -13.03 -5.77
CA GLY A 39 13.48 -12.41 -7.06
C GLY A 39 12.26 -11.75 -7.68
N VAL A 40 11.21 -11.48 -6.92
CA VAL A 40 9.97 -10.87 -7.44
C VAL A 40 9.81 -9.40 -7.09
N TRP A 41 10.59 -8.89 -6.16
CA TRP A 41 10.49 -7.50 -5.73
C TRP A 41 10.96 -6.54 -6.83
N VAL A 42 10.16 -5.49 -7.08
CA VAL A 42 10.51 -4.39 -7.98
C VAL A 42 10.74 -3.12 -7.17
N PHE A 43 9.73 -2.71 -6.40
CA PHE A 43 9.81 -1.51 -5.59
C PHE A 43 8.72 -1.54 -4.52
N ASN A 44 8.94 -0.83 -3.42
CA ASN A 44 7.91 -0.61 -2.41
C ASN A 44 8.14 0.73 -1.73
N GLY A 45 7.10 1.25 -1.12
CA GLY A 45 7.21 2.49 -0.37
C GLY A 45 5.99 2.76 0.47
N GLY A 46 6.18 3.59 1.48
CA GLY A 46 5.09 4.15 2.26
C GLY A 46 4.93 5.62 1.93
N LEU A 47 3.73 6.14 2.13
CA LEU A 47 3.41 7.54 1.89
C LEU A 47 3.15 8.26 3.20
N HIS A 48 3.44 9.55 3.22
CA HIS A 48 3.02 10.41 4.32
C HIS A 48 1.49 10.55 4.32
N PRO A 49 0.89 11.03 5.43
CA PRO A 49 -0.57 11.15 5.52
C PRO A 49 -1.18 11.96 4.37
N PRO A 50 -2.47 11.71 4.03
CA PRO A 50 -3.12 12.39 2.91
C PRO A 50 -3.12 13.91 3.00
N GLY A 51 -3.10 14.47 4.21
CA GLY A 51 -3.02 15.92 4.41
C GLY A 51 -1.76 16.57 3.85
N THR A 52 -0.72 15.78 3.57
CA THR A 52 0.51 16.28 2.94
C THR A 52 0.41 16.34 1.42
N ALA A 53 -0.68 15.84 0.84
CA ALA A 53 -0.85 15.78 -0.60
C ALA A 53 -1.08 17.15 -1.21
N THR A 54 -0.67 17.29 -2.46
CA THR A 54 -0.95 18.45 -3.29
C THR A 54 -1.46 17.94 -4.63
N VAL A 55 -2.54 18.52 -5.12
CA VAL A 55 -3.16 18.11 -6.36
C VAL A 55 -2.88 19.15 -7.45
N VAL A 56 -2.48 18.67 -8.62
CA VAL A 56 -2.29 19.51 -9.79
C VAL A 56 -3.31 19.11 -10.84
N ARG A 57 -4.07 20.09 -11.35
CA ARG A 57 -5.05 19.88 -12.41
C ARG A 57 -4.78 20.87 -13.53
N TYR A 58 -5.02 20.44 -14.76
CA TYR A 58 -4.90 21.32 -15.91
C TYR A 58 -6.28 21.73 -16.38
N LYS A 59 -6.53 23.04 -16.42
CA LYS A 59 -7.83 23.58 -16.83
C LYS A 59 -7.65 24.94 -17.48
N GLY A 60 -8.30 25.14 -18.63
CA GLY A 60 -8.28 26.44 -19.31
C GLY A 60 -6.89 26.89 -19.76
N GLY A 61 -5.98 25.97 -20.04
CA GLY A 61 -4.61 26.27 -20.42
C GLY A 61 -3.66 26.49 -19.26
N ASP A 62 -4.12 26.37 -18.02
CA ASP A 62 -3.32 26.60 -16.82
C ASP A 62 -3.29 25.37 -15.91
N ALA A 63 -2.19 25.21 -15.20
CA ALA A 63 -2.06 24.22 -14.15
C ALA A 63 -2.55 24.83 -12.83
N LEU A 64 -3.55 24.18 -12.22
CA LEU A 64 -4.10 24.58 -10.93
C LEU A 64 -3.54 23.66 -9.84
N VAL A 65 -2.99 24.26 -8.80
CA VAL A 65 -2.37 23.52 -7.68
C VAL A 65 -3.23 23.74 -6.44
N THR A 66 -3.65 22.64 -5.81
CA THR A 66 -4.53 22.68 -4.64
C THR A 66 -3.96 21.79 -3.55
N ASP A 67 -3.91 22.29 -2.32
CA ASP A 67 -3.49 21.52 -1.16
C ASP A 67 -4.54 20.45 -0.80
N GLY A 68 -4.04 19.32 -0.29
CA GLY A 68 -4.89 18.23 0.17
C GLY A 68 -5.08 17.14 -0.86
N PRO A 69 -5.66 16.01 -0.44
CA PRO A 69 -5.86 14.87 -1.34
C PRO A 69 -6.94 15.19 -2.38
N PHE A 70 -6.81 14.59 -3.56
CA PHE A 70 -7.79 14.74 -4.64
C PHE A 70 -9.16 14.21 -4.25
N ALA A 71 -9.18 13.03 -3.65
CA ALA A 71 -10.42 12.41 -3.21
C ALA A 71 -10.58 12.58 -1.70
N GLU A 72 -11.71 13.16 -1.29
CA GLU A 72 -12.12 13.18 0.10
C GLU A 72 -12.84 11.87 0.39
N GLY A 73 -12.22 11.00 1.14
CA GLY A 73 -12.77 9.71 1.47
C GLY A 73 -12.24 9.24 2.81
N LYS A 74 -12.79 8.13 3.29
CA LYS A 74 -12.39 7.56 4.57
C LYS A 74 -11.13 6.71 4.46
N GLU A 75 -10.71 6.37 3.24
CA GLU A 75 -9.55 5.53 3.01
C GLU A 75 -8.68 6.10 1.90
N HIS A 76 -7.38 6.01 2.09
CA HIS A 76 -6.38 6.50 1.16
C HIS A 76 -5.26 5.48 1.00
N VAL A 77 -4.59 5.49 -0.14
CA VAL A 77 -3.40 4.67 -0.34
C VAL A 77 -2.30 5.17 0.61
N GLY A 78 -1.88 4.31 1.53
CA GLY A 78 -0.84 4.63 2.50
C GLY A 78 0.52 4.03 2.17
N GLY A 79 0.55 3.06 1.26
CA GLY A 79 1.78 2.42 0.82
C GLY A 79 1.51 1.45 -0.30
N PHE A 80 2.57 0.91 -0.88
CA PHE A 80 2.43 -0.01 -2.00
C PHE A 80 3.65 -0.91 -2.15
N LEU A 81 3.41 -2.03 -2.83
CA LEU A 81 4.45 -2.98 -3.23
C LEU A 81 4.26 -3.31 -4.70
N VAL A 82 5.32 -3.22 -5.48
CA VAL A 82 5.33 -3.64 -6.88
C VAL A 82 6.13 -4.92 -7.00
N ILE A 83 5.52 -5.96 -7.58
CA ILE A 83 6.16 -7.26 -7.78
C ILE A 83 6.06 -7.70 -9.24
N ASP A 84 6.99 -8.57 -9.64
CA ASP A 84 7.03 -9.17 -10.97
C ASP A 84 6.91 -10.68 -10.81
N VAL A 85 5.75 -11.22 -11.17
CA VAL A 85 5.39 -12.62 -10.95
C VAL A 85 4.74 -13.22 -12.19
N PRO A 86 4.66 -14.57 -12.30
CA PRO A 86 4.13 -15.20 -13.51
C PRO A 86 2.67 -14.90 -13.81
N ASP A 87 1.81 -14.81 -12.80
CA ASP A 87 0.37 -14.72 -13.00
C ASP A 87 -0.34 -14.10 -11.79
N LEU A 88 -1.66 -13.93 -11.94
CA LEU A 88 -2.50 -13.36 -10.87
C LEU A 88 -2.48 -14.21 -9.60
N ASP A 89 -2.49 -15.54 -9.73
CA ASP A 89 -2.50 -16.41 -8.56
C ASP A 89 -1.25 -16.19 -7.69
N ALA A 90 -0.09 -16.06 -8.33
CA ALA A 90 1.15 -15.74 -7.62
C ALA A 90 1.07 -14.36 -6.96
N ALA A 91 0.50 -13.37 -7.66
CA ALA A 91 0.33 -12.04 -7.10
C ALA A 91 -0.62 -12.04 -5.90
N LEU A 92 -1.70 -12.82 -5.95
CA LEU A 92 -2.64 -12.95 -4.84
C LEU A 92 -2.00 -13.62 -3.63
N ASP A 93 -1.09 -14.57 -3.84
CA ASP A 93 -0.35 -15.18 -2.73
C ASP A 93 0.48 -14.13 -1.98
N TRP A 94 1.15 -13.26 -2.72
CA TRP A 94 1.88 -12.15 -2.11
C TRP A 94 0.95 -11.14 -1.45
N GLY A 95 -0.22 -10.90 -2.06
CA GLY A 95 -1.26 -10.06 -1.48
C GLY A 95 -1.78 -10.58 -0.15
N ARG A 96 -1.98 -11.91 -0.03
CA ARG A 96 -2.40 -12.55 1.23
C ARG A 96 -1.34 -12.39 2.30
N LYS A 97 -0.07 -12.56 1.95
CA LYS A 97 1.05 -12.36 2.89
C LYS A 97 1.11 -10.92 3.37
N LEU A 98 0.94 -9.95 2.47
CA LEU A 98 0.95 -8.54 2.83
C LEU A 98 -0.24 -8.19 3.73
N ALA A 99 -1.44 -8.65 3.40
CA ALA A 99 -2.63 -8.40 4.21
C ALA A 99 -2.46 -8.97 5.62
N ARG A 100 -1.87 -10.16 5.74
CA ARG A 100 -1.58 -10.75 7.05
C ARG A 100 -0.57 -9.91 7.83
N ALA A 101 0.46 -9.43 7.17
CA ALA A 101 1.49 -8.60 7.79
C ALA A 101 0.93 -7.29 8.33
N LEU A 102 -0.14 -6.77 7.72
CA LEU A 102 -0.78 -5.52 8.10
C LEU A 102 -1.79 -5.67 9.25
N THR A 103 -2.04 -6.90 9.71
CA THR A 103 -2.99 -7.15 10.79
C THR A 103 -2.34 -6.83 12.13
N LEU A 104 -2.99 -5.99 12.93
CA LEU A 104 -2.48 -5.60 14.25
C LEU A 104 -2.49 -6.80 15.20
N PRO A 105 -1.43 -6.98 16.00
CA PRO A 105 -1.39 -8.05 17.00
C PRO A 105 -2.58 -7.97 17.95
N GLY A 106 -3.26 -9.11 18.17
CA GLY A 106 -4.44 -9.20 19.01
C GLY A 106 -5.73 -8.72 18.38
N HIS A 107 -5.69 -8.29 17.13
CA HIS A 107 -6.87 -7.78 16.41
C HIS A 107 -7.16 -8.56 15.13
N GLU A 108 -6.74 -9.83 15.07
CA GLU A 108 -6.89 -10.66 13.88
C GLU A 108 -8.37 -10.84 13.48
N ASP A 109 -9.26 -10.89 14.46
CA ASP A 109 -10.70 -11.05 14.21
C ASP A 109 -11.34 -9.83 13.57
N LEU A 110 -10.74 -8.66 13.72
CA LEU A 110 -11.23 -7.41 13.15
C LEU A 110 -10.77 -7.19 11.71
N GLY A 111 -9.86 -8.04 11.27
CA GLY A 111 -9.21 -7.87 9.98
C GLY A 111 -8.15 -6.78 9.99
N GLY A 112 -7.32 -6.77 8.96
CA GLY A 112 -6.29 -5.75 8.75
C GLY A 112 -6.69 -4.77 7.66
N LEU A 113 -5.72 -3.98 7.22
CA LEU A 113 -5.92 -3.06 6.12
C LEU A 113 -6.12 -3.83 4.82
N PRO A 114 -7.03 -3.38 3.95
CA PRO A 114 -7.22 -4.04 2.66
C PRO A 114 -6.04 -3.79 1.73
N VAL A 115 -5.75 -4.80 0.92
CA VAL A 115 -4.71 -4.76 -0.11
C VAL A 115 -5.39 -4.96 -1.46
N GLU A 116 -5.26 -3.97 -2.33
CA GLU A 116 -5.76 -4.09 -3.70
C GLU A 116 -4.63 -4.60 -4.60
N VAL A 117 -4.91 -5.63 -5.39
CA VAL A 117 -3.94 -6.21 -6.33
C VAL A 117 -4.38 -5.86 -7.75
N ARG A 118 -3.54 -5.10 -8.47
CA ARG A 118 -3.86 -4.67 -9.83
C ARG A 118 -2.69 -4.94 -10.79
N PRO A 119 -2.97 -5.55 -11.96
CA PRO A 119 -1.91 -5.73 -12.95
C PRO A 119 -1.56 -4.39 -13.61
N PHE A 120 -0.28 -4.20 -13.91
CA PHE A 120 0.13 -3.13 -14.80
C PHE A 120 -0.25 -3.50 -16.24
N GLN A 121 -0.45 -2.49 -17.07
CA GLN A 121 -0.75 -2.71 -18.48
C GLN A 121 0.43 -3.32 -19.24
N HIS A 122 1.63 -2.96 -18.83
CA HIS A 122 2.88 -3.39 -19.47
C HIS A 122 3.96 -3.73 -18.45
#